data_15e39bf493698c3d6d1c94bd5b189d49
#
_entry.id   15e39bf493698c3d6d1c94bd5b189d49
#
_cell.length_a   1.000
_cell.length_b   1.000
_cell.length_c   1.000
_cell.angle_alpha   90.00
_cell.angle_beta   90.00
_cell.angle_gamma   90.00
#
_symmetry.space_group_name_H-M   'P 1'
#
loop_
_entity.id
_entity.type
_entity.pdbx_description
1 polymer ?
#
loop_
_entity_poly.entity_id
_entity_poly.type
_entity_poly.pdbx_seq_one_letter_code
_entity_poly.pdbx_strand_id
1 'polypeptide(L)'
;VILDTHVLLWLITDDKLLGGNARKKCDEALANDSLRVSAISWWEIEMLLRKGRIELTQDTRSLRKVLIESGLIEMTIDGEIGISAAALDNFHGDPADRIITATAHINGFVLLTADKQILQWKNQCARQDARK
;
A
#
# COMPACT_ATOMS: atom_id res chain seq x y z
N VAL A 1 -6.91 -7.12 2.35
CA VAL A 1 -5.54 -6.84 1.87
C VAL A 1 -5.39 -5.34 1.64
N ILE A 2 -4.34 -4.78 2.17
CA ILE A 2 -3.94 -3.41 1.87
C ILE A 2 -2.52 -3.41 1.27
N LEU A 3 -2.32 -2.61 0.23
CA LEU A 3 -1.05 -2.57 -0.51
C LEU A 3 -0.16 -1.44 0.00
N ASP A 4 1.12 -1.74 0.20
CA ASP A 4 2.14 -0.70 0.28
C ASP A 4 2.26 -0.01 -1.09
N THR A 5 2.68 1.24 -1.11
CA THR A 5 2.68 2.05 -2.35
C THR A 5 3.50 1.41 -3.48
N HIS A 6 4.69 0.92 -3.17
CA HIS A 6 5.51 0.28 -4.21
C HIS A 6 4.88 -1.02 -4.74
N VAL A 7 4.12 -1.75 -3.91
CA VAL A 7 3.40 -2.95 -4.34
C VAL A 7 2.28 -2.59 -5.31
N LEU A 8 1.55 -1.50 -5.03
CA LEU A 8 0.57 -0.97 -5.98
C LEU A 8 1.22 -0.63 -7.32
N LEU A 9 2.36 0.05 -7.29
CA LEU A 9 3.10 0.38 -8.51
C LEU A 9 3.54 -0.86 -9.28
N TRP A 10 4.05 -1.89 -8.60
CA TRP A 10 4.41 -3.15 -9.25
C TRP A 10 3.20 -3.84 -9.89
N LEU A 11 2.06 -3.79 -9.21
CA LEU A 11 0.83 -4.41 -9.72
C LEU A 11 0.36 -3.74 -11.01
N ILE A 12 0.31 -2.40 -11.04
CA ILE A 12 -0.20 -1.65 -12.20
C ILE A 12 0.78 -1.60 -13.37
N THR A 13 2.08 -1.75 -13.13
CA THR A 13 3.10 -1.79 -14.18
C THR A 13 3.49 -3.20 -14.60
N ASP A 14 2.85 -4.20 -14.02
CA ASP A 14 3.16 -5.63 -14.26
C ASP A 14 4.64 -5.94 -14.01
N ASP A 15 5.19 -5.36 -12.94
CA ASP A 15 6.59 -5.53 -12.57
C ASP A 15 6.86 -6.96 -12.08
N LYS A 16 7.96 -7.54 -12.56
CA LYS A 16 8.38 -8.90 -12.19
C LYS A 16 8.81 -9.05 -10.73
N LEU A 17 9.06 -7.94 -10.03
CA LEU A 17 9.35 -7.95 -8.60
C LEU A 17 8.15 -8.42 -7.78
N LEU A 18 6.92 -8.22 -8.29
CA LEU A 18 5.73 -8.75 -7.65
C LEU A 18 5.68 -10.28 -7.81
N GLY A 19 5.75 -10.99 -6.69
CA GLY A 19 5.75 -12.45 -6.68
C GLY A 19 4.41 -13.05 -7.11
N GLY A 20 4.44 -14.32 -7.51
CA GLY A 20 3.25 -15.01 -8.02
C GLY A 20 2.14 -15.16 -6.97
N ASN A 21 2.49 -15.48 -5.73
CA ASN A 21 1.52 -15.59 -4.64
C ASN A 21 0.91 -14.23 -4.29
N ALA A 22 1.74 -13.18 -4.28
CA ALA A 22 1.26 -11.81 -4.03
C ALA A 22 0.30 -11.36 -5.13
N ARG A 23 0.63 -11.60 -6.39
CA ARG A 23 -0.23 -11.29 -7.53
C ARG A 23 -1.58 -12.01 -7.42
N LYS A 24 -1.55 -13.30 -7.16
CA LYS A 24 -2.77 -14.10 -6.97
C LYS A 24 -3.63 -13.54 -5.84
N LYS A 25 -3.00 -13.16 -4.72
CA LYS A 25 -3.70 -12.56 -3.59
C LYS A 25 -4.37 -11.22 -3.97
N CYS A 26 -3.69 -10.39 -4.76
CA CYS A 26 -4.27 -9.14 -5.28
C CYS A 26 -5.47 -9.41 -6.17
N ASP A 27 -5.37 -10.36 -7.09
CA ASP A 27 -6.45 -10.71 -8.01
C ASP A 27 -7.69 -11.23 -7.24
N GLU A 28 -7.47 -12.11 -6.27
CA GLU A 28 -8.54 -12.63 -5.42
C GLU A 28 -9.18 -11.52 -4.58
N ALA A 29 -8.38 -10.64 -3.99
CA ALA A 29 -8.87 -9.52 -3.21
C ALA A 29 -9.68 -8.54 -4.06
N LEU A 30 -9.24 -8.25 -5.28
CA LEU A 30 -9.97 -7.40 -6.20
C LEU A 30 -11.31 -8.02 -6.57
N ALA A 31 -11.35 -9.31 -6.85
CA ALA A 31 -12.58 -10.04 -7.17
C ALA A 31 -13.57 -10.07 -5.99
N ASN A 32 -13.09 -10.00 -4.75
CA ASN A 32 -13.88 -10.03 -3.52
C ASN A 32 -14.14 -8.64 -2.92
N ASP A 33 -13.88 -7.56 -3.64
CA ASP A 33 -14.02 -6.19 -3.16
C ASP A 33 -13.26 -5.94 -1.84
N SER A 34 -12.03 -6.47 -1.76
CA SER A 34 -11.19 -6.38 -0.54
C SER A 34 -9.75 -5.93 -0.82
N LEU A 35 -9.47 -5.44 -2.02
CA LEU A 35 -8.15 -4.88 -2.34
C LEU A 35 -8.15 -3.39 -2.00
N ARG A 36 -7.25 -2.98 -1.11
CA ARG A 36 -7.24 -1.63 -0.52
C ARG A 36 -5.91 -0.94 -0.69
N VAL A 37 -5.96 0.37 -0.70
CA VAL A 37 -4.79 1.25 -0.67
C VAL A 37 -5.08 2.41 0.28
N SER A 38 -4.06 2.92 0.95
CA SER A 38 -4.20 4.14 1.74
C SER A 38 -4.24 5.37 0.84
N ALA A 39 -5.02 6.37 1.23
CA ALA A 39 -5.03 7.68 0.57
C ALA A 39 -3.63 8.31 0.49
N ILE A 40 -2.73 8.01 1.45
CA ILE A 40 -1.35 8.52 1.43
C ILE A 40 -0.55 8.01 0.23
N SER A 41 -0.92 6.87 -0.33
CA SER A 41 -0.20 6.32 -1.48
C SER A 41 -0.29 7.24 -2.72
N TRP A 42 -1.38 7.98 -2.89
CA TRP A 42 -1.49 8.94 -3.99
C TRP A 42 -0.51 10.10 -3.83
N TRP A 43 -0.29 10.56 -2.61
CA TRP A 43 0.72 11.57 -2.30
C TRP A 43 2.12 11.04 -2.62
N GLU A 44 2.45 9.81 -2.22
CA GLU A 44 3.73 9.20 -2.53
C GLU A 44 3.96 9.06 -4.04
N ILE A 45 2.95 8.57 -4.77
CA ILE A 45 3.03 8.42 -6.24
C ILE A 45 3.27 9.76 -6.91
N GLU A 46 2.51 10.79 -6.53
CA GLU A 46 2.69 12.13 -7.08
C GLU A 46 4.09 12.69 -6.81
N MET A 47 4.58 12.50 -5.59
CA MET A 47 5.95 12.91 -5.25
C MET A 47 7.01 12.19 -6.08
N LEU A 48 6.86 10.88 -6.28
CA LEU A 48 7.81 10.10 -7.08
C LEU A 48 7.80 10.55 -8.54
N LEU A 49 6.63 10.85 -9.09
CA LEU A 49 6.50 11.39 -10.45
C LEU A 49 7.18 12.75 -10.59
N ARG A 50 6.95 13.67 -9.65
CA ARG A 50 7.55 15.01 -9.66
C ARG A 50 9.06 14.99 -9.51
N LYS A 51 9.59 14.00 -8.78
CA LYS A 51 11.03 13.81 -8.61
C LYS A 51 11.68 13.03 -9.78
N GLY A 52 10.90 12.61 -10.75
CA GLY A 52 11.41 11.81 -11.87
C GLY A 52 11.87 10.40 -11.50
N ARG A 53 11.41 9.86 -10.38
CA ARG A 53 11.82 8.53 -9.89
C ARG A 53 11.00 7.39 -10.45
N ILE A 54 9.82 7.68 -10.99
CA ILE A 54 8.96 6.72 -11.68
C ILE A 54 8.39 7.37 -12.94
N GLU A 55 8.00 6.53 -13.89
CA GLU A 55 7.29 6.95 -15.10
C GLU A 55 5.98 6.17 -15.18
N LEU A 56 4.88 6.87 -15.44
CA LEU A 56 3.56 6.30 -15.64
C LEU A 56 2.94 6.88 -16.90
N THR A 57 2.05 6.12 -17.54
CA THR A 57 1.35 6.54 -18.75
C THR A 57 0.24 7.55 -18.46
N GLN A 58 -0.19 7.66 -17.21
CA GLN A 58 -1.26 8.57 -16.77
C GLN A 58 -0.75 9.44 -15.61
N ASP A 59 -1.36 10.62 -15.45
CA ASP A 59 -1.17 11.40 -14.24
C ASP A 59 -1.83 10.72 -13.03
N THR A 60 -1.47 11.15 -11.83
CA THR A 60 -1.92 10.51 -10.59
C THR A 60 -3.44 10.57 -10.41
N ARG A 61 -4.09 11.68 -10.79
CA ARG A 61 -5.56 11.80 -10.67
C ARG A 61 -6.28 10.83 -11.59
N SER A 62 -5.83 10.73 -12.84
CA SER A 62 -6.40 9.80 -13.80
C SER A 62 -6.19 8.35 -13.40
N LEU A 63 -4.99 8.03 -12.90
CA LEU A 63 -4.66 6.70 -12.38
C LEU A 63 -5.58 6.33 -11.21
N ARG A 64 -5.72 7.22 -10.23
CA ARG A 64 -6.59 7.00 -9.07
C ARG A 64 -8.03 6.71 -9.51
N LYS A 65 -8.56 7.53 -10.42
CA LYS A 65 -9.93 7.36 -10.93
C LYS A 65 -10.12 6.00 -11.58
N VAL A 66 -9.22 5.60 -12.48
CA VAL A 66 -9.28 4.32 -13.18
C VAL A 66 -9.23 3.16 -12.19
N LEU A 67 -8.34 3.21 -11.21
CA LEU A 67 -8.17 2.12 -10.24
C LEU A 67 -9.38 1.99 -9.31
N ILE A 68 -9.95 3.10 -8.85
CA ILE A 68 -11.16 3.07 -8.01
C ILE A 68 -12.35 2.55 -8.82
N GLU A 69 -12.51 2.97 -10.06
CA GLU A 69 -13.54 2.45 -10.96
C GLU A 69 -13.37 0.96 -11.24
N SER A 70 -12.14 0.46 -11.18
CA SER A 70 -11.81 -0.97 -11.35
C SER A 70 -12.03 -1.81 -10.09
N GLY A 71 -12.35 -1.18 -8.95
CA GLY A 71 -12.67 -1.88 -7.71
C GLY A 71 -11.66 -1.71 -6.57
N LEU A 72 -10.55 -0.97 -6.76
CA LEU A 72 -9.63 -0.65 -5.68
C LEU A 72 -10.33 0.24 -4.65
N ILE A 73 -10.20 -0.11 -3.37
CA ILE A 73 -10.81 0.63 -2.27
C ILE A 73 -9.77 1.55 -1.64
N GLU A 74 -10.09 2.85 -1.60
CA GLU A 74 -9.25 3.85 -0.94
C GLU A 74 -9.61 3.94 0.54
N MET A 75 -8.62 3.78 1.41
CA MET A 75 -8.76 3.98 2.84
C MET A 75 -8.41 5.42 3.20
N THR A 76 -9.34 6.15 3.76
CA THR A 76 -9.12 7.53 4.21
C THR A 76 -8.21 7.56 5.44
N ILE A 77 -7.54 8.70 5.66
CA ILE A 77 -6.70 8.93 6.83
C ILE A 77 -7.49 9.81 7.79
N ASP A 78 -8.00 9.22 8.85
CA ASP A 78 -8.68 9.96 9.91
C ASP A 78 -7.73 10.26 11.10
N GLY A 79 -8.26 10.91 12.13
CA GLY A 79 -7.48 11.26 13.31
C GLY A 79 -6.95 10.06 14.07
N GLU A 80 -7.75 8.98 14.16
CA GLU A 80 -7.33 7.75 14.82
C GLU A 80 -6.14 7.10 14.12
N ILE A 81 -6.17 7.01 12.80
CA ILE A 81 -5.05 6.49 12.01
C ILE A 81 -3.82 7.37 12.20
N GLY A 82 -3.98 8.69 12.18
CA GLY A 82 -2.87 9.62 12.38
C GLY A 82 -2.20 9.45 13.74
N ILE A 83 -2.99 9.37 14.81
CA ILE A 83 -2.49 9.15 16.17
C ILE A 83 -1.78 7.80 16.28
N SER A 84 -2.41 6.74 15.78
CA SER A 84 -1.85 5.39 15.82
C SER A 84 -0.57 5.27 15.01
N ALA A 85 -0.48 5.94 13.87
CA ALA A 85 0.73 5.97 13.05
C ALA A 85 1.90 6.61 13.81
N ALA A 86 1.66 7.73 14.50
CA ALA A 86 2.66 8.41 15.30
C ALA A 86 3.09 7.57 16.51
N ALA A 87 2.20 6.75 17.05
CA ALA A 87 2.42 5.95 18.26
C ALA A 87 3.01 4.56 17.99
N LEU A 88 3.30 4.17 16.75
CA LEU A 88 3.92 2.87 16.45
C LEU A 88 5.27 2.73 17.15
N ASP A 89 5.41 1.71 17.99
CA ASP A 89 6.64 1.44 18.72
C ASP A 89 7.64 0.66 17.87
N ASN A 90 8.92 1.04 17.99
CA ASN A 90 10.04 0.36 17.30
C ASN A 90 9.85 0.28 15.78
N PHE A 91 9.19 1.28 15.20
CA PHE A 91 8.95 1.40 13.76
C PHE A 91 9.75 2.58 13.20
N HIS A 92 10.26 2.43 11.97
CA HIS A 92 11.08 3.46 11.32
C HIS A 92 10.30 4.75 11.05
N GLY A 93 11.02 5.85 10.75
CA GLY A 93 10.46 7.19 10.74
C GLY A 93 9.68 7.62 9.50
N ASP A 94 9.61 6.81 8.43
CA ASP A 94 8.90 7.20 7.21
C ASP A 94 7.40 7.42 7.49
N PRO A 95 6.87 8.65 7.30
CA PRO A 95 5.48 8.94 7.65
C PRO A 95 4.45 8.14 6.85
N ALA A 96 4.68 7.94 5.56
CA ALA A 96 3.75 7.20 4.70
C ALA A 96 3.69 5.72 5.12
N ASP A 97 4.84 5.10 5.40
CA ASP A 97 4.91 3.72 5.89
C ASP A 97 4.19 3.56 7.22
N ARG A 98 4.33 4.53 8.11
CA ARG A 98 3.63 4.55 9.40
C ARG A 98 2.11 4.61 9.21
N ILE A 99 1.62 5.45 8.33
CA ILE A 99 0.19 5.60 8.05
C ILE A 99 -0.39 4.33 7.44
N ILE A 100 0.29 3.74 6.46
CA ILE A 100 -0.15 2.50 5.81
C ILE A 100 -0.19 1.36 6.84
N THR A 101 0.86 1.21 7.63
CA THR A 101 0.97 0.16 8.64
C THR A 101 -0.09 0.31 9.73
N ALA A 102 -0.32 1.53 10.23
CA ALA A 102 -1.37 1.79 11.21
C ALA A 102 -2.76 1.48 10.65
N THR A 103 -3.02 1.83 9.39
CA THR A 103 -4.28 1.51 8.72
C THR A 103 -4.51 0.01 8.68
N ALA A 104 -3.48 -0.76 8.30
CA ALA A 104 -3.55 -2.22 8.27
C ALA A 104 -3.81 -2.79 9.66
N HIS A 105 -3.07 -2.33 10.66
CA HIS A 105 -3.16 -2.84 12.03
C HIS A 105 -4.52 -2.57 12.67
N ILE A 106 -5.02 -1.34 12.60
CA ILE A 106 -6.31 -0.95 13.18
C ILE A 106 -7.46 -1.75 12.58
N ASN A 107 -7.42 -1.99 11.27
CA ASN A 107 -8.51 -2.65 10.55
C ASN A 107 -8.35 -4.17 10.47
N GLY A 108 -7.24 -4.73 10.95
CA GLY A 108 -6.96 -6.16 10.83
C GLY A 108 -6.71 -6.62 9.40
N PHE A 109 -6.23 -5.74 8.52
CA PHE A 109 -5.89 -6.08 7.14
C PHE A 109 -4.53 -6.73 7.03
N VAL A 110 -4.36 -7.62 6.06
CA VAL A 110 -3.03 -8.12 5.69
C VAL A 110 -2.33 -7.05 4.86
N LEU A 111 -1.19 -6.57 5.35
CA LEU A 111 -0.33 -5.62 4.64
C LEU A 111 0.59 -6.36 3.68
N LEU A 112 0.45 -6.08 2.39
CA LEU A 112 1.32 -6.62 1.36
C LEU A 112 2.44 -5.62 1.08
N THR A 113 3.66 -5.99 1.42
CA THR A 113 4.84 -5.11 1.34
C THR A 113 6.10 -5.91 0.99
N ALA A 114 7.09 -5.23 0.44
CA ALA A 114 8.43 -5.78 0.26
C ALA A 114 9.47 -5.05 1.12
N ASP A 115 9.05 -4.11 1.96
CA ASP A 115 9.94 -3.38 2.86
C ASP A 115 10.41 -4.31 3.98
N LYS A 116 11.71 -4.53 4.05
CA LYS A 116 12.31 -5.44 5.04
C LYS A 116 12.08 -4.97 6.48
N GLN A 117 12.10 -3.66 6.72
CA GLN A 117 11.87 -3.12 8.05
C GLN A 117 10.45 -3.38 8.51
N ILE A 118 9.46 -3.26 7.62
CA ILE A 118 8.06 -3.58 7.92
C ILE A 118 7.90 -5.08 8.14
N LEU A 119 8.47 -5.91 7.28
CA LEU A 119 8.36 -7.36 7.37
C LEU A 119 8.99 -7.92 8.66
N GLN A 120 10.08 -7.29 9.13
CA GLN A 120 10.80 -7.70 10.33
C GLN A 120 10.31 -7.02 11.61
N TRP A 121 9.39 -6.08 11.51
CA TRP A 121 8.87 -5.37 12.66
C TRP A 121 8.14 -6.32 13.61
N LYS A 122 8.54 -6.32 14.89
CA LYS A 122 7.99 -7.22 15.90
C LYS A 122 6.65 -6.68 16.41
N ASN A 123 5.57 -7.09 15.77
CA ASN A 123 4.21 -6.74 16.12
C ASN A 123 3.24 -7.77 15.54
N GLN A 124 1.98 -7.73 16.00
CA GLN A 124 0.92 -8.65 15.58
C GLN A 124 0.24 -8.25 14.26
N CYS A 125 0.68 -7.19 13.60
CA CYS A 125 0.13 -6.79 12.30
C CYS A 125 0.37 -7.88 11.25
N ALA A 126 -0.69 -8.38 10.62
CA ALA A 126 -0.58 -9.39 9.57
C ALA A 126 0.10 -8.80 8.33
N ARG A 127 1.14 -9.49 7.85
CA ARG A 127 1.96 -9.03 6.71
C ARG A 127 2.30 -10.19 5.80
N GLN A 128 2.49 -9.87 4.54
CA GLN A 128 2.96 -10.81 3.53
C GLN A 128 4.03 -10.16 2.66
N ASP A 129 5.08 -10.91 2.35
CA ASP A 129 6.15 -10.45 1.46
C ASP A 129 5.63 -10.41 0.01
N ALA A 130 5.62 -9.22 -0.56
CA ALA A 130 5.12 -8.99 -1.91
C ALA A 130 6.03 -9.57 -3.01
N ARG A 131 7.29 -9.93 -2.68
CA ARG A 131 8.20 -10.59 -3.63
C ARG A 131 7.88 -12.07 -3.84
N LYS A 132 7.06 -12.63 -3.02
CA LYS A 132 6.67 -14.04 -3.06
C LYS A 132 5.26 -14.23 -3.59
#